data_f425eb2e5e239fa112be911b3f679bc8
#
_entry.id   f425eb2e5e239fa112be911b3f679bc8
#
_cell.length_a   1.000
_cell.length_b   1.000
_cell.length_c   1.000
_cell.angle_alpha   90.00
_cell.angle_beta   90.00
_cell.angle_gamma   90.00
#
_symmetry.space_group_name_H-M   'P 1'
#
loop_
_entity.id
_entity.type
_entity.pdbx_description
1 polymer ?
#
loop_
_entity_poly.entity_id
_entity_poly.type
_entity_poly.pdbx_seq_one_letter_code
_entity_poly.pdbx_strand_id
1 'polypeptide(L)'
;LCFVEVKKPNNHGGMVAESSRMNRERFPNKKFRRFINITQLMIFSNNMEYDALGGIVPIQGAFYCTGARSSAPFNCFREDNISQQKIAPFHRDYVYKDINPAEEKKILSDYNCQVIHTSPEYQTNLDFNTPTNRILTSMCSPERFLYILKYGIAYVKMEREVDGKIESTDQKHIMRYQQLFASLAIRQKLSEGVTSGVVWHTQGSGKTALSYHLTYMLNDYFAKQNKVAKFYFIVDRLDLLEQATQEFEARGLVVSTANSRAELMEQFRNNQAQQGNSGQAEITVVNIQRFAEDKEKVRINDYATNL
;
A
#
# COMPACT_ATOMS: atom_id res chain seq x y z
N LEU A 1 -12.26 5.49 -9.01
CA LEU A 1 -13.49 5.11 -8.33
C LEU A 1 -13.15 4.32 -7.06
N CYS A 2 -13.88 4.57 -5.98
CA CYS A 2 -13.85 3.78 -4.76
C CYS A 2 -15.18 3.03 -4.62
N PHE A 3 -15.11 1.77 -4.20
CA PHE A 3 -16.26 0.95 -3.86
C PHE A 3 -16.26 0.64 -2.37
N VAL A 4 -17.40 0.77 -1.72
CA VAL A 4 -17.58 0.49 -0.30
C VAL A 4 -18.73 -0.47 -0.10
N GLU A 5 -18.49 -1.55 0.60
CA GLU A 5 -19.49 -2.55 0.99
C GLU A 5 -19.46 -2.73 2.52
N VAL A 6 -20.55 -2.37 3.18
CA VAL A 6 -20.67 -2.52 4.63
C VAL A 6 -21.67 -3.64 4.93
N LYS A 7 -21.30 -4.53 5.81
CA LYS A 7 -22.16 -5.60 6.33
C LYS A 7 -22.73 -5.18 7.70
N LYS A 8 -23.86 -5.79 8.05
CA LYS A 8 -24.45 -5.56 9.38
C LYS A 8 -23.43 -5.88 10.48
N PRO A 9 -23.36 -5.05 11.53
CA PRO A 9 -22.61 -5.38 12.73
C PRO A 9 -23.03 -6.75 13.28
N ASN A 10 -22.14 -7.43 13.95
CA ASN A 10 -22.34 -8.77 14.52
C ASN A 10 -22.60 -9.89 13.51
N ASN A 11 -22.40 -9.66 12.22
CA ASN A 11 -22.39 -10.73 11.22
C ASN A 11 -20.99 -11.35 11.11
N HIS A 12 -20.68 -12.30 11.99
CA HIS A 12 -19.35 -12.95 12.06
C HIS A 12 -18.92 -13.64 10.77
N GLY A 13 -19.85 -14.15 9.96
CA GLY A 13 -19.55 -14.76 8.67
C GLY A 13 -19.50 -13.78 7.48
N GLY A 14 -19.92 -12.54 7.70
CA GLY A 14 -20.18 -11.58 6.60
C GLY A 14 -18.95 -11.25 5.77
N MET A 15 -17.79 -11.10 6.39
CA MET A 15 -16.55 -10.76 5.68
C MET A 15 -15.96 -11.94 4.93
N VAL A 16 -16.04 -13.16 5.48
CA VAL A 16 -15.61 -14.39 4.80
C VAL A 16 -16.48 -14.64 3.58
N ALA A 17 -17.81 -14.51 3.73
CA ALA A 17 -18.75 -14.67 2.64
C ALA A 17 -18.52 -13.63 1.54
N GLU A 18 -18.24 -12.36 1.90
CA GLU A 18 -17.97 -11.30 0.93
C GLU A 18 -16.67 -11.51 0.19
N SER A 19 -15.59 -11.89 0.89
CA SER A 19 -14.31 -12.22 0.27
C SER A 19 -14.46 -13.38 -0.72
N SER A 20 -15.21 -14.43 -0.33
CA SER A 20 -15.52 -15.56 -1.21
C SER A 20 -16.34 -15.12 -2.43
N ARG A 21 -17.37 -14.32 -2.25
CA ARG A 21 -18.22 -13.79 -3.33
C ARG A 21 -17.43 -12.94 -4.32
N MET A 22 -16.58 -12.04 -3.83
CA MET A 22 -15.74 -11.21 -4.69
C MET A 22 -14.76 -12.06 -5.50
N ASN A 23 -14.05 -12.96 -4.84
CA ASN A 23 -12.99 -13.73 -5.49
C ASN A 23 -13.49 -14.85 -6.40
N ARG A 24 -14.62 -15.48 -6.10
CA ARG A 24 -15.15 -16.61 -6.89
C ARG A 24 -16.17 -16.19 -7.93
N GLU A 25 -16.96 -15.14 -7.65
CA GLU A 25 -18.12 -14.82 -8.47
C GLU A 25 -17.96 -13.49 -9.22
N ARG A 26 -17.37 -12.46 -8.61
CA ARG A 26 -17.33 -11.11 -9.20
C ARG A 26 -16.05 -10.82 -9.99
N PHE A 27 -14.89 -11.04 -9.43
CA PHE A 27 -13.64 -10.76 -10.11
C PHE A 27 -13.45 -11.58 -11.40
N PRO A 28 -13.69 -12.89 -11.45
CA PRO A 28 -13.57 -13.66 -12.68
C PRO A 28 -14.70 -13.37 -13.68
N ASN A 29 -15.84 -12.82 -13.26
CA ASN A 29 -16.99 -12.65 -14.10
C ASN A 29 -16.86 -11.46 -15.06
N LYS A 30 -16.95 -11.76 -16.36
CA LYS A 30 -16.82 -10.76 -17.43
C LYS A 30 -17.86 -9.61 -17.34
N LYS A 31 -19.05 -9.85 -16.75
CA LYS A 31 -20.08 -8.80 -16.56
C LYS A 31 -19.60 -7.65 -15.68
N PHE A 32 -18.75 -7.92 -14.69
CA PHE A 32 -18.21 -6.91 -13.79
C PHE A 32 -16.88 -6.29 -14.25
N ARG A 33 -16.35 -6.73 -15.39
CA ARG A 33 -15.00 -6.33 -15.86
C ARG A 33 -14.83 -4.82 -15.93
N ARG A 34 -15.79 -4.10 -16.49
CA ARG A 34 -15.72 -2.64 -16.60
C ARG A 34 -15.68 -1.97 -15.22
N PHE A 35 -16.56 -2.38 -14.32
CA PHE A 35 -16.60 -1.89 -12.95
C PHE A 35 -15.27 -2.16 -12.21
N ILE A 36 -14.76 -3.39 -12.30
CA ILE A 36 -13.51 -3.80 -11.64
C ILE A 36 -12.32 -3.00 -12.18
N ASN A 37 -12.25 -2.77 -13.49
CA ASN A 37 -11.13 -2.04 -14.10
C ASN A 37 -11.06 -0.58 -13.65
N ILE A 38 -12.20 0.09 -13.48
CA ILE A 38 -12.25 1.51 -13.06
C ILE A 38 -12.16 1.69 -11.55
N THR A 39 -12.37 0.63 -10.77
CA THR A 39 -12.31 0.70 -9.30
C THR A 39 -10.89 0.49 -8.83
N GLN A 40 -10.35 1.47 -8.14
CA GLN A 40 -8.97 1.47 -7.66
C GLN A 40 -8.87 1.04 -6.19
N LEU A 41 -9.84 1.40 -5.39
CA LEU A 41 -9.93 1.05 -3.98
C LEU A 41 -11.30 0.43 -3.70
N MET A 42 -11.30 -0.74 -3.07
CA MET A 42 -12.49 -1.42 -2.59
C MET A 42 -12.36 -1.61 -1.08
N ILE A 43 -13.34 -1.13 -0.33
CA ILE A 43 -13.39 -1.19 1.12
C ILE A 43 -14.55 -2.09 1.54
N PHE A 44 -14.29 -2.95 2.50
CA PHE A 44 -15.26 -3.89 3.06
C PHE A 44 -15.20 -3.83 4.58
N SER A 45 -16.32 -3.79 5.26
CA SER A 45 -16.37 -3.80 6.71
C SER A 45 -17.66 -4.41 7.24
N ASN A 46 -17.59 -5.09 8.37
CA ASN A 46 -18.76 -5.47 9.18
C ASN A 46 -18.83 -4.71 10.50
N ASN A 47 -18.04 -3.68 10.65
CA ASN A 47 -17.96 -2.81 11.81
C ASN A 47 -17.57 -3.50 13.14
N MET A 48 -17.00 -4.71 13.07
CA MET A 48 -16.48 -5.42 14.22
C MET A 48 -15.00 -5.16 14.41
N GLU A 49 -14.53 -5.13 15.64
CA GLU A 49 -13.10 -5.02 15.92
C GLU A 49 -12.36 -6.29 15.49
N TYR A 50 -11.16 -6.09 14.98
CA TYR A 50 -10.25 -7.19 14.69
C TYR A 50 -9.66 -7.71 16.00
N ASP A 51 -9.93 -8.95 16.32
CA ASP A 51 -9.32 -9.64 17.46
C ASP A 51 -8.15 -10.52 16.98
N ALA A 52 -6.94 -10.14 17.35
CA ALA A 52 -5.73 -10.90 17.02
C ALA A 52 -5.38 -11.98 18.07
N LEU A 53 -6.10 -12.03 19.18
CA LEU A 53 -5.72 -12.83 20.36
C LEU A 53 -6.33 -14.24 20.39
N GLY A 54 -7.28 -14.56 19.52
CA GLY A 54 -8.19 -15.67 19.69
C GLY A 54 -7.99 -16.93 18.84
N GLY A 55 -6.89 -17.17 18.17
CA GLY A 55 -6.73 -18.39 17.37
C GLY A 55 -7.39 -18.29 15.98
N ILE A 56 -8.21 -19.26 15.57
CA ILE A 56 -8.93 -19.21 14.28
C ILE A 56 -10.02 -18.14 14.38
N VAL A 57 -9.62 -16.90 14.14
CA VAL A 57 -10.55 -15.76 14.18
C VAL A 57 -11.22 -15.63 12.81
N PRO A 58 -12.55 -15.53 12.74
CA PRO A 58 -13.23 -15.13 11.52
C PRO A 58 -12.69 -13.81 11.02
N ILE A 59 -12.59 -13.62 9.71
CA ILE A 59 -12.21 -12.33 9.12
C ILE A 59 -13.22 -11.28 9.58
N GLN A 60 -12.77 -10.37 10.43
CA GLN A 60 -13.59 -9.33 11.03
C GLN A 60 -12.93 -7.97 10.90
N GLY A 61 -13.69 -6.91 10.97
CA GLY A 61 -13.20 -5.55 10.93
C GLY A 61 -13.30 -4.91 9.55
N ALA A 62 -12.35 -4.05 9.28
CA ALA A 62 -12.26 -3.34 8.02
C ALA A 62 -11.16 -3.93 7.14
N PHE A 63 -11.47 -4.14 5.89
CA PHE A 63 -10.57 -4.70 4.87
C PHE A 63 -10.63 -3.87 3.60
N TYR A 64 -9.57 -3.95 2.82
CA TYR A 64 -9.53 -3.32 1.52
C TYR A 64 -8.73 -4.14 0.51
N CYS A 65 -9.06 -3.94 -0.74
CA CYS A 65 -8.32 -4.48 -1.87
C CYS A 65 -8.41 -3.52 -3.06
N THR A 66 -7.82 -3.90 -4.17
CA THR A 66 -8.04 -3.24 -5.46
C THR A 66 -8.76 -4.19 -6.42
N GLY A 67 -9.28 -3.67 -7.51
CA GLY A 67 -9.92 -4.50 -8.52
C GLY A 67 -8.94 -5.48 -9.16
N ALA A 68 -9.30 -6.75 -9.26
CA ALA A 68 -8.49 -7.81 -9.82
C ALA A 68 -9.19 -8.55 -10.97
N ARG A 69 -8.43 -9.25 -11.81
CA ARG A 69 -9.01 -10.05 -12.90
C ARG A 69 -9.54 -11.39 -12.45
N SER A 70 -8.90 -12.00 -11.46
CA SER A 70 -9.27 -13.33 -10.96
C SER A 70 -9.55 -13.33 -9.46
N SER A 71 -8.61 -12.83 -8.67
CA SER A 71 -8.73 -12.76 -7.22
C SER A 71 -7.85 -11.64 -6.66
N ALA A 72 -8.25 -11.08 -5.52
CA ALA A 72 -7.45 -10.11 -4.78
C ALA A 72 -7.41 -10.49 -3.30
N PRO A 73 -6.27 -10.31 -2.62
CA PRO A 73 -6.21 -10.45 -1.18
C PRO A 73 -7.00 -9.33 -0.52
N PHE A 74 -7.82 -9.68 0.47
CA PHE A 74 -8.44 -8.71 1.36
C PHE A 74 -7.41 -8.33 2.42
N ASN A 75 -6.85 -7.14 2.28
CA ASN A 75 -5.89 -6.61 3.24
C ASN A 75 -6.63 -6.09 4.47
N CYS A 76 -6.28 -6.60 5.64
CA CYS A 76 -6.75 -6.03 6.89
C CYS A 76 -6.30 -4.56 7.00
N PHE A 77 -7.18 -3.70 7.49
CA PHE A 77 -6.84 -2.32 7.81
C PHE A 77 -6.72 -2.16 9.33
N ARG A 78 -5.62 -1.57 9.75
CA ARG A 78 -5.41 -1.13 11.12
C ARG A 78 -4.74 0.24 11.10
N GLU A 79 -5.22 1.12 11.93
CA GLU A 79 -4.61 2.41 12.24
C GLU A 79 -4.55 2.51 13.76
N ASP A 80 -3.55 1.82 14.35
CA ASP A 80 -3.39 1.77 15.80
C ASP A 80 -2.94 3.15 16.29
N ASN A 81 -3.80 3.88 16.97
CA ASN A 81 -3.51 5.13 17.71
C ASN A 81 -2.51 6.10 17.04
N ILE A 82 -2.33 5.98 15.74
CA ILE A 82 -1.54 6.90 14.93
C ILE A 82 -2.20 8.30 14.96
N SER A 83 -3.47 8.37 15.35
CA SER A 83 -4.14 9.61 15.72
C SER A 83 -3.39 10.44 16.76
N GLN A 84 -2.59 9.81 17.63
CA GLN A 84 -1.71 10.51 18.56
C GLN A 84 -0.37 10.90 17.96
N GLN A 85 0.08 10.20 16.91
CA GLN A 85 1.26 10.56 16.15
C GLN A 85 0.79 11.27 14.88
N LYS A 86 0.62 12.58 14.98
CA LYS A 86 0.27 13.44 13.84
C LYS A 86 1.29 13.25 12.74
N ILE A 87 0.96 12.43 11.74
CA ILE A 87 1.78 12.29 10.54
C ILE A 87 1.40 13.44 9.61
N ALA A 88 1.95 14.62 9.91
CA ALA A 88 1.80 15.76 9.02
C ALA A 88 2.57 15.49 7.68
N PRO A 89 2.11 15.98 6.53
CA PRO A 89 0.92 16.79 6.33
C PRO A 89 -0.35 15.98 6.03
N PHE A 90 -0.32 14.66 6.11
CA PHE A 90 -1.36 13.77 5.65
C PHE A 90 -2.35 13.34 6.74
N HIS A 91 -2.05 13.69 7.98
CA HIS A 91 -3.00 13.51 9.06
C HIS A 91 -3.83 14.78 9.19
N ARG A 92 -5.10 14.68 8.85
CA ARG A 92 -6.11 15.65 9.23
C ARG A 92 -6.99 15.01 10.27
N ASP A 93 -7.20 15.70 11.39
CA ASP A 93 -8.28 15.35 12.28
C ASP A 93 -9.57 15.47 11.48
N TYR A 94 -10.22 14.35 11.23
CA TYR A 94 -11.50 14.37 10.55
C TYR A 94 -12.54 14.91 11.53
N VAL A 95 -13.14 16.04 11.17
CA VAL A 95 -14.22 16.63 11.96
C VAL A 95 -15.53 16.07 11.41
N TYR A 96 -16.18 15.21 12.19
CA TYR A 96 -17.52 14.77 11.88
C TYR A 96 -18.47 15.94 12.03
N LYS A 97 -19.31 16.15 11.02
CA LYS A 97 -20.40 17.13 11.11
C LYS A 97 -21.54 16.52 11.88
N ASP A 98 -22.14 17.30 12.76
CA ASP A 98 -23.37 16.91 13.42
C ASP A 98 -24.46 16.69 12.36
N ILE A 99 -25.15 15.57 12.47
CA ILE A 99 -26.31 15.29 11.61
C ILE A 99 -27.48 16.08 12.16
N ASN A 100 -28.12 16.87 11.31
CA ASN A 100 -29.34 17.56 11.70
C ASN A 100 -30.44 16.52 11.98
N PRO A 101 -31.01 16.46 13.19
CA PRO A 101 -31.98 15.43 13.56
C PRO A 101 -33.25 15.43 12.67
N ALA A 102 -33.63 16.58 12.14
CA ALA A 102 -34.77 16.66 11.24
C ALA A 102 -34.48 16.07 9.86
N GLU A 103 -33.27 16.29 9.34
CA GLU A 103 -32.79 15.69 8.07
C GLU A 103 -32.61 14.19 8.23
N GLU A 104 -32.01 13.74 9.33
CA GLU A 104 -31.86 12.32 9.65
C GLU A 104 -33.21 11.61 9.67
N LYS A 105 -34.17 12.16 10.42
CA LYS A 105 -35.54 11.62 10.50
C LYS A 105 -36.21 11.58 9.14
N LYS A 106 -36.03 12.61 8.32
CA LYS A 106 -36.55 12.65 6.95
C LYS A 106 -35.95 11.56 6.09
N ILE A 107 -34.62 11.40 6.07
CA ILE A 107 -33.92 10.38 5.30
C ILE A 107 -34.41 8.98 5.69
N LEU A 108 -34.48 8.70 6.98
CA LEU A 108 -34.98 7.42 7.48
C LEU A 108 -36.43 7.16 7.08
N SER A 109 -37.26 8.20 7.06
CA SER A 109 -38.67 8.12 6.62
C SER A 109 -38.76 7.86 5.14
N ASP A 110 -38.02 8.57 4.32
CA ASP A 110 -38.03 8.44 2.86
C ASP A 110 -37.65 7.02 2.38
N TYR A 111 -36.86 6.30 3.21
CA TYR A 111 -36.46 4.91 2.93
C TYR A 111 -37.21 3.87 3.78
N ASN A 112 -38.28 4.23 4.46
CA ASN A 112 -39.03 3.36 5.39
C ASN A 112 -38.16 2.68 6.44
N CYS A 113 -37.17 3.39 6.95
CA CYS A 113 -36.16 2.91 7.89
C CYS A 113 -36.28 3.51 9.30
N GLN A 114 -37.40 4.14 9.65
CA GLN A 114 -37.60 4.82 10.95
C GLN A 114 -37.34 3.90 12.15
N VAL A 115 -37.68 2.62 11.99
CA VAL A 115 -37.55 1.61 13.07
C VAL A 115 -36.08 1.36 13.45
N ILE A 116 -35.13 1.61 12.53
CA ILE A 116 -33.72 1.36 12.82
C ILE A 116 -33.07 2.44 13.68
N HIS A 117 -33.66 3.62 13.80
CA HIS A 117 -33.09 4.76 14.51
C HIS A 117 -32.70 4.43 15.96
N THR A 118 -33.49 3.59 16.62
CA THR A 118 -33.24 3.15 18.00
C THR A 118 -32.52 1.81 18.09
N SER A 119 -32.15 1.22 16.95
CA SER A 119 -31.47 -0.07 16.98
C SER A 119 -30.02 0.07 17.48
N PRO A 120 -29.51 -0.92 18.22
CA PRO A 120 -28.11 -0.90 18.68
C PRO A 120 -27.12 -0.80 17.52
N GLU A 121 -27.41 -1.44 16.39
CA GLU A 121 -26.57 -1.41 15.19
C GLU A 121 -26.47 -0.01 14.60
N TYR A 122 -27.56 0.73 14.55
CA TYR A 122 -27.55 2.10 14.06
C TYR A 122 -26.75 3.01 15.00
N GLN A 123 -26.98 2.90 16.31
CA GLN A 123 -26.26 3.68 17.31
C GLN A 123 -24.75 3.38 17.28
N THR A 124 -24.36 2.10 17.11
CA THR A 124 -22.97 1.72 16.94
C THR A 124 -22.34 2.35 15.70
N ASN A 125 -23.08 2.44 14.58
CA ASN A 125 -22.56 3.07 13.37
C ASN A 125 -22.39 4.59 13.47
N LEU A 126 -23.02 5.24 14.45
CA LEU A 126 -22.78 6.66 14.75
C LEU A 126 -21.46 6.91 15.47
N ASP A 127 -20.88 5.88 16.10
CA ASP A 127 -19.57 5.99 16.74
C ASP A 127 -18.45 6.01 15.68
N PHE A 128 -17.78 7.16 15.59
CA PHE A 128 -16.70 7.38 14.62
C PHE A 128 -15.41 6.62 14.94
N ASN A 129 -15.28 5.99 16.11
CA ASN A 129 -14.14 5.13 16.46
C ASN A 129 -14.30 3.68 15.98
N THR A 130 -15.40 3.35 15.34
CA THR A 130 -15.64 2.00 14.81
C THR A 130 -14.77 1.69 13.58
N PRO A 131 -14.47 0.41 13.30
CA PRO A 131 -13.62 0.02 12.18
C PRO A 131 -14.05 0.58 10.83
N THR A 132 -15.35 0.63 10.55
CA THR A 132 -15.87 1.20 9.30
C THR A 132 -15.54 2.68 9.18
N ASN A 133 -15.83 3.45 10.22
CA ASN A 133 -15.58 4.89 10.21
C ASN A 133 -14.07 5.18 10.15
N ARG A 134 -13.24 4.45 10.88
CA ARG A 134 -11.79 4.61 10.84
C ARG A 134 -11.20 4.38 9.45
N ILE A 135 -11.58 3.31 8.75
CA ILE A 135 -11.04 3.06 7.41
C ILE A 135 -11.52 4.11 6.40
N LEU A 136 -12.80 4.51 6.48
CA LEU A 136 -13.35 5.51 5.56
C LEU A 136 -12.70 6.88 5.75
N THR A 137 -12.59 7.35 6.98
CA THR A 137 -11.97 8.65 7.28
C THR A 137 -10.47 8.66 7.01
N SER A 138 -9.80 7.53 7.19
CA SER A 138 -8.38 7.39 6.88
C SER A 138 -8.12 7.28 5.37
N MET A 139 -8.62 6.24 4.73
CA MET A 139 -8.24 5.94 3.34
C MET A 139 -8.99 6.78 2.30
N CYS A 140 -10.17 7.28 2.65
CA CYS A 140 -10.97 8.13 1.75
C CYS A 140 -10.75 9.62 1.98
N SER A 141 -9.88 10.04 2.91
CA SER A 141 -9.46 11.44 2.97
C SER A 141 -8.78 11.82 1.64
N PRO A 142 -9.04 13.00 1.08
CA PRO A 142 -8.57 13.36 -0.26
C PRO A 142 -7.06 13.18 -0.42
N GLU A 143 -6.28 13.60 0.55
CA GLU A 143 -4.81 13.53 0.51
C GLU A 143 -4.30 12.09 0.52
N ARG A 144 -4.84 11.23 1.40
CA ARG A 144 -4.44 9.82 1.47
C ARG A 144 -4.94 9.04 0.28
N PHE A 145 -6.16 9.30 -0.16
CA PHE A 145 -6.70 8.64 -1.35
C PHE A 145 -5.87 8.95 -2.59
N LEU A 146 -5.51 10.22 -2.81
CA LEU A 146 -4.62 10.62 -3.90
C LEU A 146 -3.22 10.01 -3.74
N TYR A 147 -2.71 9.92 -2.52
CA TYR A 147 -1.43 9.26 -2.25
C TYR A 147 -1.47 7.77 -2.61
N ILE A 148 -2.52 7.06 -2.22
CA ILE A 148 -2.71 5.64 -2.56
C ILE A 148 -2.81 5.47 -4.08
N LEU A 149 -3.58 6.30 -4.77
CA LEU A 149 -3.70 6.25 -6.23
C LEU A 149 -2.36 6.48 -6.93
N LYS A 150 -1.55 7.39 -6.41
CA LYS A 150 -0.28 7.77 -7.04
C LYS A 150 0.85 6.76 -6.73
N TYR A 151 0.96 6.31 -5.50
CA TYR A 151 2.11 5.52 -5.04
C TYR A 151 1.75 4.14 -4.50
N GLY A 152 0.49 3.91 -4.15
CA GLY A 152 0.06 2.71 -3.44
C GLY A 152 -0.40 1.56 -4.32
N ILE A 153 -0.55 1.76 -5.62
CA ILE A 153 -1.01 0.73 -6.56
C ILE A 153 0.15 0.34 -7.46
N ALA A 154 0.41 -0.96 -7.53
CA ALA A 154 1.38 -1.56 -8.43
C ALA A 154 0.69 -2.48 -9.43
N TYR A 155 1.19 -2.49 -10.66
CA TYR A 155 0.83 -3.49 -11.66
C TYR A 155 1.93 -4.53 -11.68
N VAL A 156 1.58 -5.76 -11.32
CA VAL A 156 2.55 -6.86 -11.18
C VAL A 156 2.32 -7.85 -12.31
N LYS A 157 3.35 -8.08 -13.11
CA LYS A 157 3.33 -9.14 -14.11
C LYS A 157 3.41 -10.49 -13.41
N MET A 158 2.43 -11.33 -13.66
CA MET A 158 2.40 -12.70 -13.17
C MET A 158 2.36 -13.66 -14.34
N GLU A 159 3.29 -14.58 -14.36
CA GLU A 159 3.31 -15.67 -15.32
C GLU A 159 2.67 -16.91 -14.71
N ARG A 160 1.77 -17.52 -15.45
CA ARG A 160 1.15 -18.79 -15.07
C ARG A 160 1.26 -19.73 -16.24
N GLU A 161 1.62 -20.96 -15.95
CA GLU A 161 1.52 -22.04 -16.92
C GLU A 161 0.06 -22.52 -16.96
N VAL A 162 -0.56 -22.40 -18.14
CA VAL A 162 -1.90 -22.89 -18.43
C VAL A 162 -1.80 -23.76 -19.68
N ASP A 163 -2.12 -25.03 -19.56
CA ASP A 163 -2.09 -26.01 -20.64
C ASP A 163 -0.73 -26.07 -21.38
N GLY A 164 0.38 -26.01 -20.63
CA GLY A 164 1.74 -26.01 -21.18
C GLY A 164 2.17 -24.72 -21.88
N LYS A 165 1.39 -23.64 -21.75
CA LYS A 165 1.72 -22.30 -22.27
C LYS A 165 1.88 -21.32 -21.12
N ILE A 166 2.90 -20.47 -21.21
CA ILE A 166 3.10 -19.38 -20.26
C ILE A 166 2.17 -18.23 -20.65
N GLU A 167 1.17 -17.96 -19.80
CA GLU A 167 0.32 -16.79 -19.93
C GLU A 167 0.81 -15.71 -18.96
N SER A 168 1.14 -14.54 -19.48
CA SER A 168 1.48 -13.37 -18.68
C SER A 168 0.21 -12.54 -18.44
N THR A 169 -0.07 -12.24 -17.18
CA THR A 169 -1.19 -11.41 -16.76
C THR A 169 -0.75 -10.31 -15.80
N ASP A 170 -1.22 -9.09 -16.05
CA ASP A 170 -1.01 -8.00 -15.10
C ASP A 170 -2.06 -8.05 -13.99
N GLN A 171 -1.61 -8.09 -12.76
CA GLN A 171 -2.47 -7.95 -11.58
C GLN A 171 -2.23 -6.60 -10.89
N LYS A 172 -3.31 -5.96 -10.46
CA LYS A 172 -3.20 -4.80 -9.58
C LYS A 172 -2.99 -5.26 -8.14
N HIS A 173 -1.96 -4.72 -7.51
CA HIS A 173 -1.71 -4.87 -6.09
C HIS A 173 -1.84 -3.50 -5.43
N ILE A 174 -2.41 -3.46 -4.24
CA ILE A 174 -2.46 -2.26 -3.41
C ILE A 174 -1.58 -2.46 -2.18
N MET A 175 -0.86 -1.42 -1.78
CA MET A 175 -0.01 -1.49 -0.58
C MET A 175 -0.82 -1.84 0.66
N ARG A 176 -0.23 -2.62 1.54
CA ARG A 176 -0.81 -2.95 2.84
C ARG A 176 -0.73 -1.74 3.78
N TYR A 177 -1.56 -1.69 4.83
CA TYR A 177 -1.59 -0.55 5.74
C TYR A 177 -0.20 -0.27 6.37
N GLN A 178 0.56 -1.33 6.72
CA GLN A 178 1.91 -1.16 7.24
C GLN A 178 2.83 -0.43 6.26
N GLN A 179 2.73 -0.76 4.98
CA GLN A 179 3.51 -0.13 3.91
C GLN A 179 3.06 1.33 3.70
N LEU A 180 1.75 1.58 3.73
CA LEU A 180 1.19 2.92 3.62
C LEU A 180 1.72 3.83 4.72
N PHE A 181 1.57 3.41 5.98
CA PHE A 181 1.99 4.24 7.11
C PHE A 181 3.51 4.37 7.21
N ALA A 182 4.28 3.33 6.88
CA ALA A 182 5.73 3.44 6.81
C ALA A 182 6.17 4.45 5.74
N SER A 183 5.58 4.42 4.55
CA SER A 183 5.92 5.35 3.47
C SER A 183 5.55 6.81 3.82
N LEU A 184 4.42 7.02 4.48
CA LEU A 184 4.02 8.34 4.99
C LEU A 184 4.98 8.85 6.07
N ALA A 185 5.36 7.98 7.01
CA ALA A 185 6.30 8.32 8.08
C ALA A 185 7.70 8.65 7.54
N ILE A 186 8.20 7.88 6.58
CA ILE A 186 9.49 8.16 5.91
C ILE A 186 9.44 9.53 5.22
N ARG A 187 8.39 9.81 4.46
CA ARG A 187 8.24 11.10 3.80
C ARG A 187 8.20 12.26 4.79
N GLN A 188 7.51 12.10 5.92
CA GLN A 188 7.49 13.09 6.98
C GLN A 188 8.89 13.32 7.55
N LYS A 189 9.60 12.24 7.93
CA LYS A 189 10.95 12.35 8.51
C LYS A 189 11.93 13.02 7.56
N LEU A 190 11.86 12.74 6.28
CA LEU A 190 12.66 13.44 5.27
C LEU A 190 12.32 14.94 5.22
N SER A 191 11.05 15.32 5.35
CA SER A 191 10.64 16.74 5.38
C SER A 191 11.11 17.46 6.65
N GLU A 192 11.36 16.73 7.73
CA GLU A 192 11.97 17.21 8.97
C GLU A 192 13.51 17.27 8.91
N GLY A 193 14.12 16.88 7.77
CA GLY A 193 15.58 16.88 7.58
C GLY A 193 16.29 15.62 8.09
N VAL A 194 15.55 14.58 8.47
CA VAL A 194 16.12 13.30 8.89
C VAL A 194 16.65 12.55 7.68
N THR A 195 17.92 12.15 7.70
CA THR A 195 18.60 11.49 6.58
C THR A 195 18.83 9.99 6.77
N SER A 196 18.60 9.46 7.98
CA SER A 196 18.75 8.05 8.29
C SER A 196 17.68 7.59 9.27
N GLY A 197 17.33 6.30 9.23
CA GLY A 197 16.31 5.75 10.12
C GLY A 197 16.20 4.25 10.03
N VAL A 198 15.36 3.68 10.87
CA VAL A 198 15.02 2.26 10.88
C VAL A 198 13.53 2.09 10.71
N VAL A 199 13.14 1.25 9.74
CA VAL A 199 11.75 0.83 9.56
C VAL A 199 11.60 -0.56 10.16
N TRP A 200 10.91 -0.62 11.29
CA TRP A 200 10.67 -1.89 11.98
C TRP A 200 9.39 -2.54 11.50
N HIS A 201 9.52 -3.60 10.73
CA HIS A 201 8.40 -4.38 10.22
C HIS A 201 8.57 -5.86 10.58
N THR A 202 7.46 -6.53 10.88
CA THR A 202 7.46 -7.98 11.09
C THR A 202 7.85 -8.74 9.83
N GLN A 203 8.27 -9.99 9.98
CA GLN A 203 8.50 -10.88 8.85
C GLN A 203 7.19 -11.07 8.06
N GLY A 204 7.27 -11.14 6.75
CA GLY A 204 6.09 -11.31 5.89
C GLY A 204 5.23 -10.05 5.70
N SER A 205 5.64 -8.89 6.23
CA SER A 205 4.91 -7.63 6.04
C SER A 205 5.06 -7.00 4.64
N GLY A 206 5.90 -7.59 3.78
CA GLY A 206 6.15 -7.09 2.43
C GLY A 206 7.16 -5.94 2.36
N LYS A 207 8.29 -6.07 3.04
CA LYS A 207 9.38 -5.06 3.02
C LYS A 207 9.90 -4.76 1.60
N THR A 208 10.07 -5.77 0.77
CA THR A 208 10.50 -5.60 -0.64
C THR A 208 9.46 -4.80 -1.43
N ALA A 209 8.17 -5.09 -1.26
CA ALA A 209 7.11 -4.32 -1.91
C ALA A 209 7.05 -2.87 -1.37
N LEU A 210 7.35 -2.64 -0.08
CA LEU A 210 7.50 -1.28 0.44
C LEU A 210 8.60 -0.53 -0.29
N SER A 211 9.76 -1.15 -0.51
CA SER A 211 10.88 -0.53 -1.23
C SER A 211 10.52 -0.14 -2.66
N TYR A 212 9.73 -0.98 -3.35
CA TYR A 212 9.16 -0.62 -4.64
C TYR A 212 8.32 0.69 -4.57
N HIS A 213 7.37 0.76 -3.65
CA HIS A 213 6.52 1.94 -3.49
C HIS A 213 7.33 3.19 -3.09
N LEU A 214 8.35 3.00 -2.24
CA LEU A 214 9.24 4.08 -1.84
C LEU A 214 10.05 4.63 -3.02
N THR A 215 10.50 3.78 -3.95
CA THR A 215 11.24 4.24 -5.13
C THR A 215 10.43 5.29 -5.92
N TYR A 216 9.14 5.05 -6.15
CA TYR A 216 8.28 6.03 -6.84
C TYR A 216 8.02 7.28 -5.99
N MET A 217 7.72 7.11 -4.72
CA MET A 217 7.41 8.23 -3.82
C MET A 217 8.62 9.14 -3.63
N LEU A 218 9.81 8.56 -3.39
CA LEU A 218 11.04 9.31 -3.17
C LEU A 218 11.54 9.97 -4.45
N ASN A 219 11.38 9.30 -5.60
CA ASN A 219 11.73 9.91 -6.88
C ASN A 219 10.93 11.21 -7.11
N ASP A 220 9.61 11.18 -6.87
CA ASP A 220 8.77 12.37 -6.97
C ASP A 220 9.10 13.42 -5.88
N TYR A 221 9.42 12.97 -4.68
CA TYR A 221 9.80 13.86 -3.57
C TYR A 221 11.08 14.65 -3.89
N PHE A 222 12.12 14.00 -4.40
CA PHE A 222 13.38 14.64 -4.73
C PHE A 222 13.32 15.41 -6.06
N ALA A 223 12.56 14.94 -7.03
CA ALA A 223 12.36 15.67 -8.29
C ALA A 223 11.75 17.06 -8.05
N LYS A 224 10.85 17.21 -7.08
CA LYS A 224 10.30 18.52 -6.66
C LYS A 224 11.35 19.46 -6.05
N GLN A 225 12.48 18.94 -5.65
CA GLN A 225 13.63 19.68 -5.14
C GLN A 225 14.74 19.84 -6.20
N ASN A 226 14.44 19.52 -7.48
CA ASN A 226 15.40 19.49 -8.58
C ASN A 226 16.57 18.53 -8.35
N LYS A 227 16.32 17.41 -7.67
CA LYS A 227 17.30 16.36 -7.39
C LYS A 227 16.90 15.06 -8.08
N VAL A 228 17.89 14.35 -8.60
CA VAL A 228 17.73 12.98 -9.14
C VAL A 228 18.07 11.99 -8.06
N ALA A 229 17.12 11.11 -7.73
CA ALA A 229 17.33 10.07 -6.74
C ALA A 229 17.91 8.80 -7.38
N LYS A 230 18.88 8.18 -6.72
CA LYS A 230 19.39 6.84 -7.03
C LYS A 230 19.07 5.90 -5.88
N PHE A 231 18.64 4.70 -6.19
CA PHE A 231 18.19 3.74 -5.20
C PHE A 231 19.08 2.51 -5.19
N TYR A 232 19.54 2.15 -4.01
CA TYR A 232 20.34 0.94 -3.78
C TYR A 232 19.63 0.06 -2.74
N PHE A 233 19.24 -1.13 -3.15
CA PHE A 233 18.65 -2.12 -2.27
C PHE A 233 19.74 -3.14 -1.89
N ILE A 234 20.21 -3.03 -0.64
CA ILE A 234 21.35 -3.81 -0.17
C ILE A 234 20.86 -5.00 0.64
N VAL A 235 21.28 -6.19 0.26
CA VAL A 235 20.93 -7.45 0.92
C VAL A 235 22.19 -8.21 1.36
N ASP A 236 22.05 -9.05 2.37
CA ASP A 236 23.16 -9.84 2.93
C ASP A 236 23.26 -11.25 2.30
N ARG A 237 22.20 -11.73 1.68
CA ARG A 237 22.11 -13.09 1.11
C ARG A 237 21.84 -13.05 -0.39
N LEU A 238 22.46 -13.99 -1.11
CA LEU A 238 22.32 -14.08 -2.58
C LEU A 238 20.91 -14.47 -3.03
N ASP A 239 20.24 -15.35 -2.29
CA ASP A 239 18.85 -15.72 -2.58
C ASP A 239 17.89 -14.54 -2.44
N LEU A 240 18.14 -13.62 -1.49
CA LEU A 240 17.38 -12.39 -1.35
C LEU A 240 17.65 -11.39 -2.47
N LEU A 241 18.88 -11.38 -3.02
CA LEU A 241 19.22 -10.55 -4.17
C LEU A 241 18.40 -10.97 -5.39
N GLU A 242 18.39 -12.26 -5.71
CA GLU A 242 17.64 -12.80 -6.83
C GLU A 242 16.13 -12.57 -6.66
N GLN A 243 15.59 -12.87 -5.47
CA GLN A 243 14.19 -12.64 -5.15
C GLN A 243 13.80 -11.16 -5.29
N ALA A 244 14.62 -10.24 -4.75
CA ALA A 244 14.33 -8.81 -4.84
C ALA A 244 14.37 -8.32 -6.30
N THR A 245 15.33 -8.79 -7.09
CA THR A 245 15.43 -8.47 -8.52
C THR A 245 14.14 -8.86 -9.25
N GLN A 246 13.72 -10.10 -9.12
CA GLN A 246 12.50 -10.60 -9.76
C GLN A 246 11.24 -9.83 -9.30
N GLU A 247 11.14 -9.52 -8.01
CA GLU A 247 10.02 -8.77 -7.45
C GLU A 247 9.95 -7.33 -7.99
N PHE A 248 11.08 -6.67 -8.17
CA PHE A 248 11.12 -5.32 -8.72
C PHE A 248 10.84 -5.30 -10.23
N GLU A 249 11.42 -6.22 -11.00
CA GLU A 249 11.17 -6.37 -12.43
C GLU A 249 9.72 -6.70 -12.74
N ALA A 250 9.12 -7.61 -11.95
CA ALA A 250 7.70 -7.95 -12.07
C ALA A 250 6.76 -6.75 -11.87
N ARG A 251 7.22 -5.73 -11.15
CA ARG A 251 6.51 -4.46 -10.94
C ARG A 251 6.91 -3.35 -11.91
N GLY A 252 7.76 -3.66 -12.87
CA GLY A 252 8.14 -2.74 -13.94
C GLY A 252 9.23 -1.73 -13.56
N LEU A 253 9.99 -1.96 -12.49
CA LEU A 253 11.23 -1.21 -12.26
C LEU A 253 12.33 -1.71 -13.20
N VAL A 254 13.19 -0.80 -13.62
CA VAL A 254 14.46 -1.15 -14.22
C VAL A 254 15.42 -1.55 -13.09
N VAL A 255 15.89 -2.78 -13.13
CA VAL A 255 16.77 -3.31 -12.09
C VAL A 255 18.18 -3.47 -12.63
N SER A 256 19.13 -2.88 -11.94
CA SER A 256 20.57 -3.07 -12.16
C SER A 256 21.16 -3.88 -11.01
N THR A 257 22.17 -4.69 -11.32
CA THR A 257 22.94 -5.41 -10.33
C THR A 257 24.42 -5.00 -10.43
N ALA A 258 25.15 -5.03 -9.33
CA ALA A 258 26.60 -4.86 -9.36
C ALA A 258 27.25 -6.18 -8.99
N ASN A 259 27.97 -6.78 -9.95
CA ASN A 259 28.62 -8.07 -9.79
C ASN A 259 30.01 -7.97 -9.19
N SER A 260 30.61 -6.77 -9.21
CA SER A 260 31.89 -6.46 -8.60
C SER A 260 31.86 -5.13 -7.87
N ARG A 261 32.80 -4.95 -6.96
CA ARG A 261 33.01 -3.67 -6.28
C ARG A 261 33.37 -2.55 -7.27
N ALA A 262 34.21 -2.84 -8.26
CA ALA A 262 34.59 -1.86 -9.27
C ALA A 262 33.37 -1.32 -10.02
N GLU A 263 32.48 -2.21 -10.44
CA GLU A 263 31.22 -1.85 -11.09
C GLU A 263 30.31 -1.01 -10.18
N LEU A 264 30.19 -1.40 -8.89
CA LEU A 264 29.43 -0.64 -7.92
C LEU A 264 29.98 0.77 -7.73
N MET A 265 31.32 0.91 -7.65
CA MET A 265 31.99 2.20 -7.50
C MET A 265 31.82 3.07 -8.74
N GLU A 266 31.82 2.49 -9.93
CA GLU A 266 31.53 3.19 -11.17
C GLU A 266 30.09 3.70 -11.19
N GLN A 267 29.14 2.88 -10.75
CA GLN A 267 27.73 3.29 -10.61
C GLN A 267 27.56 4.45 -9.63
N PHE A 268 28.29 4.47 -8.52
CA PHE A 268 28.27 5.61 -7.59
C PHE A 268 28.87 6.89 -8.18
N ARG A 269 29.90 6.78 -9.01
CA ARG A 269 30.56 7.92 -9.66
C ARG A 269 29.76 8.46 -10.83
N ASN A 270 28.94 7.63 -11.45
CA ASN A 270 28.18 8.01 -12.63
C ASN A 270 26.96 8.86 -12.23
N ASN A 271 26.94 10.11 -12.67
CA ASN A 271 25.89 11.07 -12.35
C ASN A 271 24.62 10.94 -13.25
N GLN A 272 24.67 10.06 -14.25
CA GLN A 272 23.54 9.81 -15.14
C GLN A 272 22.69 8.66 -14.64
N ALA A 273 21.38 8.72 -14.86
CA ALA A 273 20.52 7.56 -14.79
C ALA A 273 21.12 6.46 -15.69
N GLN A 274 21.30 5.25 -15.15
CA GLN A 274 22.20 4.27 -15.75
C GLN A 274 21.84 3.81 -17.16
N GLN A 275 20.60 4.00 -17.61
CA GLN A 275 20.18 3.52 -18.92
C GLN A 275 19.55 4.57 -19.84
N GLY A 276 19.64 5.85 -19.51
CA GLY A 276 19.18 6.91 -20.41
C GLY A 276 17.67 6.93 -20.68
N ASN A 277 16.89 6.08 -20.01
CA ASN A 277 15.45 6.01 -20.14
C ASN A 277 14.81 7.09 -19.27
N SER A 278 14.67 8.26 -19.81
CA SER A 278 13.96 9.35 -19.15
C SER A 278 12.55 8.91 -18.75
N GLY A 279 12.32 8.77 -17.44
CA GLY A 279 11.00 8.58 -16.86
C GLY A 279 10.71 7.20 -16.25
N GLN A 280 11.58 6.21 -16.37
CA GLN A 280 11.44 4.96 -15.66
C GLN A 280 12.18 5.01 -14.31
N ALA A 281 11.54 4.50 -13.26
CA ALA A 281 12.17 4.38 -11.95
C ALA A 281 13.16 3.20 -11.99
N GLU A 282 14.36 3.44 -11.49
CA GLU A 282 15.48 2.47 -11.49
C GLU A 282 15.87 2.14 -10.05
N ILE A 283 16.31 0.90 -9.82
CA ILE A 283 16.85 0.45 -8.55
C ILE A 283 18.04 -0.48 -8.79
N THR A 284 19.10 -0.31 -8.01
CA THR A 284 20.24 -1.23 -8.03
C THR A 284 20.14 -2.19 -6.85
N VAL A 285 20.18 -3.49 -7.10
CA VAL A 285 20.19 -4.53 -6.06
C VAL A 285 21.60 -5.03 -5.86
N VAL A 286 22.09 -4.99 -4.64
CA VAL A 286 23.50 -5.25 -4.32
C VAL A 286 23.62 -6.18 -3.11
N ASN A 287 24.56 -7.13 -3.17
CA ASN A 287 24.94 -7.89 -1.99
C ASN A 287 25.93 -7.09 -1.14
N ILE A 288 25.72 -7.05 0.19
CA ILE A 288 26.56 -6.31 1.14
C ILE A 288 28.02 -6.70 1.11
N GLN A 289 28.33 -7.96 0.74
CA GLN A 289 29.71 -8.45 0.64
C GLN A 289 30.53 -7.68 -0.40
N ARG A 290 29.89 -7.05 -1.40
CA ARG A 290 30.54 -6.20 -2.40
C ARG A 290 31.17 -4.93 -1.80
N PHE A 291 30.79 -4.55 -0.58
CA PHE A 291 31.37 -3.43 0.15
C PHE A 291 32.56 -3.84 1.02
N ALA A 292 32.71 -5.12 1.34
CA ALA A 292 33.68 -5.63 2.32
C ALA A 292 35.08 -5.90 1.76
N GLU A 293 35.26 -5.89 0.44
CA GLU A 293 36.45 -6.41 -0.23
C GLU A 293 37.70 -5.53 -0.12
N ASP A 294 37.64 -4.31 0.46
CA ASP A 294 38.83 -3.45 0.69
C ASP A 294 38.63 -2.37 1.76
N LYS A 295 39.76 -2.01 2.42
CA LYS A 295 39.83 -0.98 3.46
C LYS A 295 39.91 0.46 2.94
N GLU A 296 39.89 0.70 1.64
CA GLU A 296 39.97 2.05 1.12
C GLU A 296 38.62 2.81 1.29
N LYS A 297 38.72 3.99 1.92
CA LYS A 297 37.59 4.91 2.04
C LYS A 297 37.20 5.40 0.66
N VAL A 298 36.03 4.94 0.17
CA VAL A 298 35.42 5.47 -1.05
C VAL A 298 34.88 6.85 -0.74
N ARG A 299 35.39 7.86 -1.38
CA ARG A 299 34.71 9.16 -1.44
C ARG A 299 33.54 9.03 -2.43
N ILE A 300 32.35 8.96 -1.90
CA ILE A 300 31.14 9.09 -2.69
C ILE A 300 31.06 10.55 -3.14
N ASN A 301 30.83 10.78 -4.41
CA ASN A 301 30.75 12.12 -4.93
C ASN A 301 29.51 12.82 -4.31
N ASP A 302 29.71 13.98 -3.68
CA ASP A 302 28.66 14.69 -2.94
C ASP A 302 27.41 15.05 -3.78
N TYR A 303 27.53 15.00 -5.10
CA TYR A 303 26.41 15.16 -6.02
C TYR A 303 25.49 13.92 -6.12
N ALA A 304 25.94 12.76 -5.64
CA ALA A 304 25.21 11.50 -5.64
C ALA A 304 24.73 11.10 -4.24
N THR A 305 25.12 11.83 -3.23
CA THR A 305 24.77 11.53 -1.86
C THR A 305 23.62 12.34 -1.38
N ASN A 306 22.50 11.72 -1.32
CA ASN A 306 21.58 12.00 -0.23
C ASN A 306 20.55 10.88 -0.22
N LEU A 307 20.97 9.76 0.30
CA LEU A 307 20.07 8.88 1.11
C LEU A 307 20.90 7.80 1.77
#